data_f97deeafcf1da491660692cb6c3eb6eb
#
_entry.id   f97deeafcf1da491660692cb6c3eb6eb
#
_cell.length_a   1.000
_cell.length_b   1.000
_cell.length_c   1.000
_cell.angle_alpha   90.00
_cell.angle_beta   90.00
_cell.angle_gamma   90.00
#
_symmetry.space_group_name_H-M   'P 1'
#
loop_
_entity.id
_entity.type
_entity.pdbx_description
1 polymer ?
#
loop_
_entity_poly.entity_id
_entity_poly.type
_entity_poly.pdbx_seq_one_letter_code
_entity_poly.pdbx_strand_id
1 'polypeptide(L)'
;MKKLLLIAILFVSSLFAQVKGDVEVPYISYQIKMGKGFDVVQANCLMCHSFGYIINQGPQSREFWYKKIEKMITHFKAPISKKDEKVVTDYLFKHYGNGKIK
;
A
#
# COMPACT_ATOMS: atom_id res chain seq x y z
N MET A 1 -55.14 -6.50 -8.62
CA MET A 1 -54.80 -5.69 -7.45
C MET A 1 -53.84 -6.39 -6.50
N LYS A 2 -54.02 -7.68 -6.20
CA LYS A 2 -53.11 -8.43 -5.29
C LYS A 2 -51.65 -8.49 -5.82
N LYS A 3 -51.47 -8.60 -7.13
CA LYS A 3 -50.12 -8.64 -7.75
C LYS A 3 -49.36 -7.30 -7.68
N LEU A 4 -50.08 -6.17 -7.79
CA LEU A 4 -49.55 -4.84 -7.65
C LEU A 4 -49.12 -4.52 -6.21
N LEU A 5 -49.86 -5.03 -5.23
CA LEU A 5 -49.57 -4.87 -3.82
C LEU A 5 -48.28 -5.64 -3.43
N LEU A 6 -48.08 -6.84 -3.98
CA LEU A 6 -46.85 -7.64 -3.78
C LEU A 6 -45.62 -6.95 -4.38
N ILE A 7 -45.73 -6.34 -5.54
CA ILE A 7 -44.65 -5.61 -6.18
C ILE A 7 -44.29 -4.36 -5.38
N ALA A 8 -45.27 -3.65 -4.84
CA ALA A 8 -45.05 -2.48 -3.99
C ALA A 8 -44.33 -2.86 -2.67
N ILE A 9 -44.68 -3.97 -2.07
CA ILE A 9 -44.02 -4.47 -0.85
C ILE A 9 -42.57 -4.85 -1.13
N LEU A 10 -42.28 -5.48 -2.27
CA LEU A 10 -40.92 -5.81 -2.69
C LEU A 10 -40.07 -4.56 -2.94
N PHE A 11 -40.65 -3.51 -3.49
CA PHE A 11 -39.98 -2.23 -3.74
C PHE A 11 -39.65 -1.48 -2.43
N VAL A 12 -40.56 -1.51 -1.46
CA VAL A 12 -40.35 -0.85 -0.16
C VAL A 12 -39.28 -1.56 0.67
N SER A 13 -39.19 -2.91 0.60
CA SER A 13 -38.16 -3.65 1.32
C SER A 13 -36.73 -3.39 0.81
N SER A 14 -36.56 -3.05 -0.45
CA SER A 14 -35.25 -2.71 -1.01
C SER A 14 -34.74 -1.33 -0.56
N LEU A 15 -35.61 -0.42 -0.18
CA LEU A 15 -35.24 0.90 0.33
C LEU A 15 -34.66 0.89 1.75
N PHE A 16 -34.92 -0.17 2.52
CA PHE A 16 -34.38 -0.32 3.89
C PHE A 16 -33.11 -1.15 3.96
N ALA A 17 -32.62 -1.66 2.84
CA ALA A 17 -31.37 -2.44 2.77
C ALA A 17 -30.10 -1.57 2.71
N GLN A 18 -30.16 -0.33 3.16
CA GLN A 18 -28.95 0.48 3.32
C GLN A 18 -28.19 0.01 4.57
N VAL A 19 -27.07 -0.65 4.34
CA VAL A 19 -26.10 -0.96 5.38
C VAL A 19 -25.49 0.36 5.85
N LYS A 20 -25.97 0.90 6.97
CA LYS A 20 -25.24 1.94 7.70
C LYS A 20 -24.03 1.28 8.36
N GLY A 21 -22.95 1.22 7.62
CA GLY A 21 -21.68 0.80 8.19
C GLY A 21 -21.03 1.98 8.87
N ASP A 22 -21.28 2.18 10.15
CA ASP A 22 -20.47 3.06 10.99
C ASP A 22 -19.13 2.35 11.31
N VAL A 23 -18.43 1.91 10.26
CA VAL A 23 -17.08 1.39 10.41
C VAL A 23 -16.14 2.58 10.30
N GLU A 24 -15.81 3.16 11.45
CA GLU A 24 -14.71 4.11 11.53
C GLU A 24 -13.41 3.33 11.35
N VAL A 25 -12.81 3.47 10.17
CA VAL A 25 -11.47 2.90 9.93
C VAL A 25 -10.46 3.78 10.65
N PRO A 26 -9.76 3.26 11.67
CA PRO A 26 -8.77 4.06 12.39
C PRO A 26 -7.67 4.51 11.43
N TYR A 27 -7.40 5.81 11.43
CA TYR A 27 -6.26 6.37 10.70
C TYR A 27 -4.98 5.96 11.40
N ILE A 28 -4.24 5.02 10.80
CA ILE A 28 -2.93 4.62 11.30
C ILE A 28 -1.89 5.49 10.61
N SER A 29 -1.32 6.43 11.36
CA SER A 29 -0.20 7.24 10.88
C SER A 29 1.11 6.48 11.06
N TYR A 30 1.79 6.20 9.95
CA TYR A 30 3.14 5.66 9.98
C TYR A 30 4.15 6.81 9.95
N GLN A 31 5.04 6.83 10.92
CA GLN A 31 6.15 7.78 10.93
C GLN A 31 7.23 7.29 9.95
N ILE A 32 7.32 7.99 8.84
CA ILE A 32 8.34 7.73 7.83
C ILE A 32 9.65 8.37 8.28
N LYS A 33 10.74 7.60 8.27
CA LYS A 33 12.05 8.11 8.63
C LYS A 33 12.59 9.03 7.54
N MET A 34 12.85 10.28 7.91
CA MET A 34 13.41 11.26 7.00
C MET A 34 14.91 11.04 6.80
N GLY A 35 15.42 11.34 5.61
CA GLY A 35 16.82 11.21 5.29
C GLY A 35 17.10 11.19 3.80
N LYS A 36 18.36 10.99 3.43
CA LYS A 36 18.79 10.91 2.04
C LYS A 36 18.05 9.79 1.31
N GLY A 37 17.43 10.11 0.18
CA GLY A 37 16.67 9.16 -0.64
C GLY A 37 15.18 9.09 -0.31
N PHE A 38 14.70 9.78 0.73
CA PHE A 38 13.28 9.81 1.08
C PHE A 38 12.42 10.36 -0.07
N ASP A 39 12.84 11.42 -0.72
CA ASP A 39 12.15 12.02 -1.86
C ASP A 39 11.98 11.03 -3.03
N VAL A 40 13.03 10.26 -3.30
CA VAL A 40 13.00 9.22 -4.35
C VAL A 40 12.04 8.08 -3.98
N VAL A 41 12.04 7.65 -2.72
CA VAL A 41 11.10 6.64 -2.21
C VAL A 41 9.67 7.15 -2.30
N GLN A 42 9.43 8.38 -1.89
CA GLN A 42 8.10 8.99 -1.96
C GLN A 42 7.60 9.06 -3.40
N ALA A 43 8.43 9.49 -4.33
CA ALA A 43 8.06 9.63 -5.73
C ALA A 43 7.78 8.28 -6.42
N ASN A 44 8.55 7.23 -6.09
CA ASN A 44 8.51 5.96 -6.82
C ASN A 44 7.70 4.86 -6.12
N CYS A 45 7.65 4.84 -4.79
CA CYS A 45 7.08 3.72 -4.04
C CYS A 45 5.64 3.96 -3.58
N LEU A 46 5.25 5.19 -3.32
CA LEU A 46 3.93 5.51 -2.77
C LEU A 46 2.82 5.61 -3.81
N MET A 47 3.14 5.43 -5.09
CA MET A 47 2.14 5.40 -6.17
C MET A 47 1.25 4.15 -6.14
N CYS A 48 1.79 3.00 -5.73
CA CYS A 48 1.12 1.70 -5.77
C CYS A 48 0.79 1.14 -4.39
N HIS A 49 1.59 1.46 -3.38
CA HIS A 49 1.48 0.94 -2.04
C HIS A 49 1.48 2.05 -1.00
N SER A 50 0.77 1.81 0.12
CA SER A 50 0.95 2.63 1.31
C SER A 50 2.33 2.35 1.93
N PHE A 51 2.88 3.31 2.65
CA PHE A 51 4.14 3.12 3.35
C PHE A 51 4.07 2.03 4.43
N GLY A 52 2.89 1.83 5.01
CA GLY A 52 2.64 0.73 5.94
C GLY A 52 2.94 -0.64 5.36
N TYR A 53 2.65 -0.87 4.09
CA TYR A 53 3.00 -2.12 3.41
C TYR A 53 4.52 -2.37 3.41
N ILE A 54 5.31 -1.33 3.19
CA ILE A 54 6.77 -1.41 3.19
C ILE A 54 7.29 -1.72 4.60
N ILE A 55 6.82 -0.99 5.60
CA ILE A 55 7.23 -1.18 7.01
C ILE A 55 6.86 -2.56 7.53
N ASN A 56 5.71 -3.08 7.14
CA ASN A 56 5.22 -4.39 7.58
C ASN A 56 6.07 -5.57 7.08
N GLN A 57 7.02 -5.35 6.17
CA GLN A 57 8.01 -6.36 5.81
C GLN A 57 8.98 -6.67 6.95
N GLY A 58 9.04 -5.79 7.95
CA GLY A 58 10.00 -5.88 9.05
C GLY A 58 11.43 -5.54 8.64
N PRO A 59 12.38 -5.56 9.59
CA PRO A 59 13.80 -5.34 9.31
C PRO A 59 14.36 -6.46 8.42
N GLN A 60 14.79 -6.12 7.22
CA GLN A 60 15.27 -7.07 6.24
C GLN A 60 16.67 -6.74 5.75
N SER A 61 17.34 -7.71 5.12
CA SER A 61 18.66 -7.54 4.56
C SER A 61 18.64 -6.58 3.34
N ARG A 62 19.83 -6.08 2.98
CA ARG A 62 19.99 -5.25 1.78
C ARG A 62 19.56 -6.00 0.52
N GLU A 63 19.95 -7.27 0.41
CA GLU A 63 19.55 -8.12 -0.73
C GLU A 63 18.04 -8.30 -0.83
N PHE A 64 17.35 -8.45 0.30
CA PHE A 64 15.90 -8.54 0.32
C PHE A 64 15.26 -7.28 -0.28
N TRP A 65 15.68 -6.10 0.16
CA TRP A 65 15.15 -4.84 -0.35
C TRP A 65 15.44 -4.65 -1.83
N TYR A 66 16.65 -4.96 -2.25
CA TYR A 66 17.03 -4.91 -3.66
C TYR A 66 16.15 -5.82 -4.53
N LYS A 67 15.97 -7.07 -4.13
CA LYS A 67 15.13 -8.03 -4.86
C LYS A 67 13.66 -7.61 -4.91
N LYS A 68 13.16 -7.01 -3.84
CA LYS A 68 11.78 -6.47 -3.81
C LYS A 68 11.59 -5.34 -4.83
N ILE A 69 12.53 -4.42 -4.88
CA ILE A 69 12.48 -3.31 -5.83
C ILE A 69 12.64 -3.82 -7.26
N GLU A 70 13.57 -4.74 -7.48
CA GLU A 70 13.77 -5.35 -8.80
C GLU A 70 12.51 -6.08 -9.28
N LYS A 71 11.81 -6.77 -8.39
CA LYS A 71 10.53 -7.39 -8.70
C LYS A 71 9.47 -6.36 -9.12
N MET A 72 9.42 -5.21 -8.45
CA MET A 72 8.52 -4.12 -8.84
C MET A 72 8.82 -3.62 -10.25
N ILE A 73 10.09 -3.51 -10.62
CA ILE A 73 10.52 -3.07 -11.95
C ILE A 73 10.21 -4.13 -13.01
N THR A 74 10.57 -5.38 -12.77
CA THR A 74 10.51 -6.45 -13.78
C THR A 74 9.10 -7.04 -13.93
N HIS A 75 8.40 -7.30 -12.84
CA HIS A 75 7.08 -7.95 -12.86
C HIS A 75 5.94 -6.94 -12.96
N PHE A 76 6.01 -5.86 -12.21
CA PHE A 76 4.94 -4.86 -12.13
C PHE A 76 5.19 -3.64 -13.01
N LYS A 77 6.31 -3.61 -13.74
CA LYS A 77 6.67 -2.54 -14.67
C LYS A 77 6.71 -1.15 -14.01
N ALA A 78 7.12 -1.09 -12.74
CA ALA A 78 7.30 0.18 -12.07
C ALA A 78 8.35 1.04 -12.79
N PRO A 79 8.06 2.34 -13.05
CA PRO A 79 8.96 3.21 -13.80
C PRO A 79 10.09 3.76 -12.92
N ILE A 80 10.92 2.86 -12.40
CA ILE A 80 12.04 3.18 -11.51
C ILE A 80 13.34 3.04 -12.31
N SER A 81 14.13 4.11 -12.38
CA SER A 81 15.44 4.09 -13.04
C SER A 81 16.46 3.28 -12.23
N LYS A 82 17.52 2.81 -12.89
CA LYS A 82 18.63 2.12 -12.20
C LYS A 82 19.30 2.98 -11.13
N LYS A 83 19.39 4.30 -11.36
CA LYS A 83 19.88 5.27 -10.37
C LYS A 83 18.97 5.30 -9.15
N ASP A 84 17.66 5.39 -9.36
CA ASP A 84 16.66 5.45 -8.29
C ASP A 84 16.54 4.11 -7.55
N GLU A 85 16.67 2.99 -8.24
CA GLU A 85 16.73 1.65 -7.63
C GLU A 85 17.81 1.57 -6.55
N LYS A 86 19.00 2.08 -6.84
CA LYS A 86 20.10 2.12 -5.87
C LYS A 86 19.78 3.04 -4.69
N VAL A 87 19.27 4.22 -4.96
CA VAL A 87 18.92 5.19 -3.91
C VAL A 87 17.82 4.63 -2.98
N VAL A 88 16.80 4.03 -3.53
CA VAL A 88 15.70 3.41 -2.77
C VAL A 88 16.22 2.23 -1.94
N THR A 89 17.05 1.37 -2.52
CA THR A 89 17.65 0.24 -1.80
C THR A 89 18.48 0.71 -0.61
N ASP A 90 19.33 1.71 -0.82
CA ASP A 90 20.18 2.29 0.23
C ASP A 90 19.33 2.91 1.35
N TYR A 91 18.27 3.63 1.00
CA TYR A 91 17.34 4.22 1.97
C TYR A 91 16.64 3.15 2.81
N LEU A 92 16.05 2.15 2.16
CA LEU A 92 15.32 1.08 2.87
C LEU A 92 16.24 0.25 3.74
N PHE A 93 17.43 -0.05 3.28
CA PHE A 93 18.41 -0.78 4.09
C PHE A 93 18.90 0.04 5.29
N LYS A 94 19.15 1.33 5.11
CA LYS A 94 19.60 2.21 6.19
C LYS A 94 18.52 2.35 7.28
N HIS A 95 17.27 2.59 6.91
CA HIS A 95 16.22 2.95 7.86
C HIS A 95 15.37 1.76 8.32
N TYR A 96 15.25 0.73 7.49
CA TYR A 96 14.39 -0.44 7.73
C TYR A 96 15.11 -1.77 7.51
N GLY A 97 16.43 -1.74 7.50
CA GLY A 97 17.26 -2.91 7.37
C GLY A 97 17.57 -3.59 8.71
N ASN A 98 18.08 -4.82 8.62
CA ASN A 98 18.55 -5.62 9.76
C ASN A 98 20.09 -5.54 9.95
N GLY A 99 20.78 -4.69 9.21
CA GLY A 99 22.24 -4.55 9.21
C GLY A 99 23.00 -5.63 8.43
N LYS A 100 22.32 -6.58 7.81
CA LYS A 100 22.94 -7.67 7.02
C LYS A 100 22.83 -7.38 5.53
N ILE A 101 23.90 -7.69 4.78
CA ILE A 101 23.91 -7.54 3.33
C ILE A 101 23.05 -8.62 2.65
N LYS A 102 23.08 -9.84 3.15
CA LYS A 102 22.30 -10.98 2.66
C LYS A 102 21.27 -11.46 3.66
#